data_e7aa2ce1ce7427ae3202a9015a501af6
#
_entry.id   e7aa2ce1ce7427ae3202a9015a501af6
#
_cell.length_a   1.000
_cell.length_b   1.000
_cell.length_c   1.000
_cell.angle_alpha   90.00
_cell.angle_beta   90.00
_cell.angle_gamma   90.00
#
_symmetry.space_group_name_H-M   'P 1'
#
loop_
_entity.id
_entity.type
_entity.pdbx_description
1 polymer ?
#
loop_
_entity_poly.entity_id
_entity_poly.type
_entity_poly.pdbx_seq_one_letter_code
_entity_poly.pdbx_strand_id
1 'polypeptide(L)'
;MHLSATCPRCPAPTIPAAGSPSCPTHGEVAPLWRPRVASYDALAEHLAHADGFPTYLPWPMAADWRVTDFGVVRGSNGPRATMSAVAGWTDADGPVELLVVSEEAGTGLGARVARTVHSDPGSTIQADRPAVRIRLDSQQVPLWAIPTDDAHEAMETSVLAGEAHGRWLWLVVRPASAVMVLHKDWLLADVSGIGAPLLELAFGGPAPHW
;
A
#
# COMPACT_ATOMS: atom_id res chain seq x y z
N MET A 1 -6.20 -21.70 -0.37
CA MET A 1 -5.11 -20.73 -0.58
C MET A 1 -5.57 -19.69 -1.60
N HIS A 2 -5.80 -18.48 -1.14
CA HIS A 2 -6.35 -17.38 -1.95
C HIS A 2 -5.26 -16.44 -2.47
N LEU A 3 -4.05 -16.53 -1.88
CA LEU A 3 -2.91 -15.68 -2.22
C LEU A 3 -1.95 -16.36 -3.20
N SER A 4 -1.33 -15.58 -4.07
CA SER A 4 -0.28 -15.99 -5.00
C SER A 4 0.99 -15.18 -4.78
N ALA A 5 2.15 -15.78 -5.02
CA ALA A 5 3.46 -15.19 -4.76
C ALA A 5 4.05 -14.55 -6.01
N THR A 6 4.50 -13.30 -5.90
CA THR A 6 5.23 -12.56 -6.93
C THR A 6 6.41 -11.82 -6.33
N CYS A 7 7.25 -11.22 -7.16
CA CYS A 7 8.32 -10.35 -6.70
C CYS A 7 7.75 -9.03 -6.12
N PRO A 8 8.23 -8.50 -4.99
CA PRO A 8 7.78 -7.21 -4.48
C PRO A 8 8.25 -6.01 -5.32
N ARG A 9 9.28 -6.17 -6.14
CA ARG A 9 9.92 -5.09 -6.93
C ARG A 9 9.54 -5.06 -8.40
N CYS A 10 8.90 -6.13 -8.92
CA CYS A 10 8.45 -6.22 -10.31
C CYS A 10 7.31 -7.22 -10.45
N PRO A 11 6.57 -7.25 -11.58
CA PRO A 11 5.44 -8.16 -11.77
C PRO A 11 5.83 -9.63 -12.00
N ALA A 12 7.12 -9.97 -12.03
CA ALA A 12 7.56 -11.33 -12.29
C ALA A 12 7.13 -12.29 -11.16
N PRO A 13 6.71 -13.52 -11.48
CA PRO A 13 6.49 -14.56 -10.48
C PRO A 13 7.81 -14.89 -9.79
N THR A 14 7.73 -15.32 -8.54
CA THR A 14 8.88 -15.88 -7.82
C THR A 14 9.03 -17.35 -8.13
N ILE A 15 10.28 -17.79 -8.27
CA ILE A 15 10.65 -19.20 -8.46
C ILE A 15 11.00 -19.79 -7.10
N PRO A 16 10.33 -20.88 -6.67
CA PRO A 16 10.70 -21.57 -5.45
C PRO A 16 12.15 -22.04 -5.50
N ALA A 17 12.89 -21.88 -4.42
CA ALA A 17 14.25 -22.36 -4.27
C ALA A 17 14.41 -23.07 -2.91
N ALA A 18 15.49 -23.83 -2.72
CA ALA A 18 15.75 -24.56 -1.49
C ALA A 18 15.95 -23.67 -0.24
N GLY A 19 16.19 -22.36 -0.45
CA GLY A 19 16.26 -21.34 0.59
C GLY A 19 15.10 -20.34 0.44
N SER A 20 15.46 -19.09 0.09
CA SER A 20 14.46 -18.05 -0.21
C SER A 20 14.06 -18.09 -1.68
N PRO A 21 12.78 -17.79 -2.00
CA PRO A 21 12.34 -17.64 -3.39
C PRO A 21 13.16 -16.61 -4.15
N SER A 22 13.30 -16.79 -5.45
CA SER A 22 14.08 -15.90 -6.31
C SER A 22 13.24 -15.27 -7.42
N CYS A 23 13.58 -14.04 -7.76
CA CYS A 23 13.09 -13.34 -8.94
C CYS A 23 14.15 -13.36 -10.04
N PRO A 24 13.81 -13.60 -11.31
CA PRO A 24 14.78 -13.58 -12.40
C PRO A 24 15.58 -12.28 -12.53
N THR A 25 14.97 -11.15 -12.14
CA THR A 25 15.59 -9.82 -12.24
C THR A 25 16.28 -9.38 -10.95
N HIS A 26 15.71 -9.74 -9.78
CA HIS A 26 16.14 -9.19 -8.49
C HIS A 26 16.86 -10.19 -7.59
N GLY A 27 17.06 -11.42 -8.07
CA GLY A 27 17.68 -12.49 -7.27
C GLY A 27 16.80 -12.94 -6.12
N GLU A 28 17.41 -13.27 -4.98
CA GLU A 28 16.70 -13.68 -3.77
C GLU A 28 15.79 -12.55 -3.24
N VAL A 29 14.52 -12.85 -3.00
CA VAL A 29 13.53 -11.89 -2.53
C VAL A 29 12.56 -12.54 -1.54
N ALA A 30 12.08 -11.76 -0.57
CA ALA A 30 10.88 -12.10 0.17
C ALA A 30 9.67 -11.94 -0.78
N PRO A 31 8.86 -12.98 -1.02
CA PRO A 31 7.76 -12.88 -1.98
C PRO A 31 6.64 -11.97 -1.49
N LEU A 32 6.01 -11.29 -2.44
CA LEU A 32 4.75 -10.60 -2.24
C LEU A 32 3.59 -11.58 -2.44
N TRP A 33 2.83 -11.82 -1.40
CA TRP A 33 1.61 -12.61 -1.39
C TRP A 33 0.40 -11.71 -1.61
N ARG A 34 -0.34 -11.96 -2.67
CA ARG A 34 -1.45 -11.10 -3.12
C ARG A 34 -2.62 -11.96 -3.59
N PRO A 35 -3.90 -11.59 -3.30
CA PRO A 35 -5.06 -12.30 -3.79
C PRO A 35 -5.26 -12.06 -5.29
N ARG A 36 -5.94 -12.98 -5.94
CA ARG A 36 -6.47 -12.76 -7.29
C ARG A 36 -7.74 -11.90 -7.28
N VAL A 37 -8.51 -12.04 -6.21
CA VAL A 37 -9.75 -11.28 -5.97
C VAL A 37 -9.79 -10.94 -4.50
N ALA A 38 -9.97 -9.66 -4.18
CA ALA A 38 -10.16 -9.21 -2.81
C ALA A 38 -11.45 -9.79 -2.24
N SER A 39 -11.37 -10.44 -1.10
CA SER A 39 -12.48 -11.06 -0.40
C SER A 39 -12.18 -11.22 1.10
N TYR A 40 -13.18 -11.56 1.87
CA TYR A 40 -13.05 -11.84 3.29
C TYR A 40 -12.03 -12.93 3.61
N ASP A 41 -12.17 -14.09 2.93
CA ASP A 41 -11.28 -15.23 3.18
C ASP A 41 -9.85 -14.91 2.81
N ALA A 42 -9.67 -14.16 1.72
CA ALA A 42 -8.35 -13.71 1.31
C ALA A 42 -7.76 -12.68 2.28
N LEU A 43 -8.58 -11.78 2.87
CA LEU A 43 -8.13 -10.84 3.89
C LEU A 43 -7.72 -11.57 5.17
N ALA A 44 -8.48 -12.56 5.61
CA ALA A 44 -8.11 -13.38 6.76
C ALA A 44 -6.76 -14.10 6.55
N GLU A 45 -6.54 -14.65 5.35
CA GLU A 45 -5.26 -15.27 4.98
C GLU A 45 -4.14 -14.22 4.94
N HIS A 46 -4.39 -13.03 4.40
CA HIS A 46 -3.45 -11.91 4.41
C HIS A 46 -3.05 -11.49 5.83
N LEU A 47 -4.01 -11.27 6.72
CA LEU A 47 -3.72 -10.88 8.10
C LEU A 47 -2.92 -11.95 8.87
N ALA A 48 -3.21 -13.24 8.60
CA ALA A 48 -2.41 -14.33 9.15
C ALA A 48 -0.95 -14.30 8.62
N HIS A 49 -0.74 -13.95 7.35
CA HIS A 49 0.60 -13.77 6.78
C HIS A 49 1.29 -12.50 7.26
N ALA A 50 0.53 -11.43 7.51
CA ALA A 50 1.05 -10.17 8.04
C ALA A 50 1.55 -10.31 9.48
N ASP A 51 1.01 -11.25 10.28
CA ASP A 51 1.53 -11.63 11.59
C ASP A 51 1.78 -10.40 12.49
N GLY A 52 0.79 -9.52 12.57
CA GLY A 52 0.87 -8.26 13.32
C GLY A 52 1.66 -7.12 12.63
N PHE A 53 2.18 -7.33 11.42
CA PHE A 53 2.67 -6.19 10.63
C PHE A 53 1.47 -5.34 10.16
N PRO A 54 1.50 -4.00 10.36
CA PRO A 54 0.30 -3.18 10.20
C PRO A 54 -0.20 -3.17 8.74
N THR A 55 -1.50 -3.36 8.57
CA THR A 55 -2.20 -3.18 7.30
C THR A 55 -3.13 -1.98 7.44
N TYR A 56 -2.82 -0.89 6.75
CA TYR A 56 -3.54 0.36 6.90
C TYR A 56 -4.67 0.50 5.89
N LEU A 57 -5.85 0.90 6.37
CA LEU A 57 -7.00 1.31 5.54
C LEU A 57 -7.53 2.67 6.03
N PRO A 58 -8.19 3.44 5.17
CA PRO A 58 -9.05 4.54 5.61
C PRO A 58 -10.10 4.00 6.59
N TRP A 59 -10.24 4.64 7.74
CA TRP A 59 -11.15 4.12 8.76
C TRP A 59 -11.87 5.25 9.52
N PRO A 60 -13.20 5.18 9.72
CA PRO A 60 -14.10 4.20 9.08
C PRO A 60 -14.19 4.42 7.57
N MET A 61 -14.38 3.34 6.81
CA MET A 61 -14.61 3.47 5.37
C MET A 61 -16.00 4.03 5.08
N ALA A 62 -16.10 4.93 4.12
CA ALA A 62 -17.40 5.38 3.62
C ALA A 62 -18.12 4.24 2.89
N ALA A 63 -19.46 4.29 2.86
CA ALA A 63 -20.30 3.17 2.37
C ALA A 63 -20.11 2.83 0.88
N ASP A 64 -19.65 3.81 0.09
CA ASP A 64 -19.37 3.68 -1.36
C ASP A 64 -17.93 3.26 -1.66
N TRP A 65 -17.08 3.16 -0.64
CA TRP A 65 -15.69 2.71 -0.78
C TRP A 65 -15.57 1.20 -0.60
N ARG A 66 -14.64 0.59 -1.34
CA ARG A 66 -14.41 -0.86 -1.36
C ARG A 66 -12.92 -1.16 -1.30
N VAL A 67 -12.57 -2.23 -0.63
CA VAL A 67 -11.23 -2.81 -0.72
C VAL A 67 -11.12 -3.56 -2.04
N THR A 68 -10.20 -3.11 -2.89
CA THR A 68 -9.98 -3.68 -4.23
C THR A 68 -8.80 -4.64 -4.27
N ASP A 69 -7.84 -4.46 -3.34
CA ASP A 69 -6.65 -5.29 -3.26
C ASP A 69 -5.95 -5.16 -1.92
N PHE A 70 -5.07 -6.12 -1.62
CA PHE A 70 -4.12 -6.10 -0.52
C PHE A 70 -2.99 -7.10 -0.79
N GLY A 71 -1.89 -6.95 -0.06
CA GLY A 71 -0.77 -7.86 -0.19
C GLY A 71 0.21 -7.74 0.97
N VAL A 72 0.98 -8.80 1.20
CA VAL A 72 2.02 -8.85 2.22
C VAL A 72 3.32 -9.41 1.65
N VAL A 73 4.41 -8.71 1.88
CA VAL A 73 5.75 -9.21 1.61
C VAL A 73 6.22 -9.97 2.84
N ARG A 74 6.41 -11.28 2.70
CA ARG A 74 6.85 -12.13 3.81
C ARG A 74 7.94 -13.10 3.37
N GLY A 75 9.08 -13.02 4.02
CA GLY A 75 10.20 -13.97 3.90
C GLY A 75 10.27 -14.92 5.08
N SER A 76 11.37 -15.69 5.16
CA SER A 76 11.66 -16.61 6.27
C SER A 76 11.77 -15.91 7.62
N ASN A 77 12.20 -14.64 7.64
CA ASN A 77 12.39 -13.85 8.86
C ASN A 77 11.14 -13.07 9.28
N GLY A 78 9.99 -13.30 8.63
CA GLY A 78 8.75 -12.63 8.92
C GLY A 78 8.28 -11.65 7.85
N PRO A 79 7.20 -10.89 8.14
CA PRO A 79 6.67 -9.88 7.24
C PRO A 79 7.59 -8.66 7.16
N ARG A 80 7.67 -8.03 5.98
CA ARG A 80 8.50 -6.85 5.72
C ARG A 80 7.74 -5.68 5.13
N ALA A 81 6.58 -5.96 4.55
CA ALA A 81 5.69 -4.92 4.03
C ALA A 81 4.26 -5.43 3.93
N THR A 82 3.32 -4.52 4.00
CA THR A 82 1.92 -4.73 3.63
C THR A 82 1.49 -3.65 2.64
N MET A 83 0.51 -3.96 1.84
CA MET A 83 -0.18 -2.99 1.02
C MET A 83 -1.68 -3.22 1.10
N SER A 84 -2.44 -2.15 0.92
CA SER A 84 -3.88 -2.19 0.70
C SER A 84 -4.25 -1.22 -0.42
N ALA A 85 -5.34 -1.50 -1.10
CA ALA A 85 -5.93 -0.60 -2.08
C ALA A 85 -7.43 -0.50 -1.84
N VAL A 86 -7.94 0.71 -1.95
CA VAL A 86 -9.37 1.00 -1.88
C VAL A 86 -9.77 1.88 -3.06
N ALA A 87 -10.98 1.70 -3.53
CA ALA A 87 -11.59 2.56 -4.54
C ALA A 87 -12.95 3.05 -4.06
N GLY A 88 -13.27 4.27 -4.42
CA GLY A 88 -14.52 4.93 -4.08
C GLY A 88 -14.84 6.05 -5.04
N TRP A 89 -15.76 6.92 -4.62
CA TRP A 89 -16.20 8.06 -5.40
C TRP A 89 -16.14 9.32 -4.56
N THR A 90 -15.75 10.44 -5.18
CA THR A 90 -15.90 11.78 -4.60
C THR A 90 -16.65 12.67 -5.56
N ASP A 91 -17.40 13.65 -5.05
CA ASP A 91 -18.14 14.59 -5.88
C ASP A 91 -17.22 15.50 -6.70
N ALA A 92 -16.00 15.72 -6.22
CA ALA A 92 -15.05 16.62 -6.85
C ALA A 92 -14.24 15.92 -7.96
N ASP A 93 -13.83 14.67 -7.77
CA ASP A 93 -12.86 13.98 -8.63
C ASP A 93 -13.47 12.80 -9.38
N GLY A 94 -14.72 12.40 -9.03
CA GLY A 94 -15.33 11.18 -9.56
C GLY A 94 -14.73 9.93 -8.92
N PRO A 95 -14.39 8.89 -9.71
CA PRO A 95 -13.77 7.69 -9.19
C PRO A 95 -12.37 7.98 -8.64
N VAL A 96 -12.11 7.53 -7.42
CA VAL A 96 -10.84 7.68 -6.72
C VAL A 96 -10.29 6.33 -6.33
N GLU A 97 -8.99 6.16 -6.49
CA GLU A 97 -8.23 5.02 -6.00
C GLU A 97 -7.15 5.48 -5.04
N LEU A 98 -7.01 4.79 -3.93
CA LEU A 98 -5.95 4.99 -2.97
C LEU A 98 -5.25 3.68 -2.69
N LEU A 99 -3.91 3.69 -2.79
CA LEU A 99 -3.07 2.59 -2.33
C LEU A 99 -2.23 3.07 -1.15
N VAL A 100 -2.13 2.22 -0.14
CA VAL A 100 -1.32 2.46 1.06
C VAL A 100 -0.31 1.33 1.18
N VAL A 101 0.97 1.66 1.34
CA VAL A 101 2.03 0.68 1.59
C VAL A 101 2.74 1.05 2.89
N SER A 102 2.90 0.08 3.77
CA SER A 102 3.80 0.15 4.93
C SER A 102 4.93 -0.84 4.73
N GLU A 103 6.18 -0.40 4.78
CA GLU A 103 7.31 -1.28 4.50
C GLU A 103 8.57 -0.97 5.30
N GLU A 104 9.36 -2.01 5.57
CA GLU A 104 10.75 -1.85 6.01
C GLU A 104 11.61 -1.32 4.86
N ALA A 105 12.57 -0.46 5.20
CA ALA A 105 13.53 0.07 4.24
C ALA A 105 14.17 -1.04 3.39
N GLY A 106 14.35 -0.78 2.10
CA GLY A 106 14.94 -1.70 1.14
C GLY A 106 14.01 -2.83 0.66
N THR A 107 12.74 -2.88 1.05
CA THR A 107 11.77 -3.87 0.55
C THR A 107 11.42 -3.59 -0.92
N GLY A 108 11.09 -2.32 -1.23
CA GLY A 108 10.85 -1.83 -2.58
C GLY A 108 9.44 -2.09 -3.11
N LEU A 109 8.49 -2.44 -2.24
CA LEU A 109 7.09 -2.56 -2.63
C LEU A 109 6.46 -1.19 -2.88
N GLY A 110 6.75 -0.21 -2.00
CA GLY A 110 6.24 1.14 -2.14
C GLY A 110 6.70 1.79 -3.44
N ALA A 111 7.98 1.67 -3.77
CA ALA A 111 8.53 2.16 -5.03
C ALA A 111 7.88 1.52 -6.26
N ARG A 112 7.62 0.21 -6.23
CA ARG A 112 6.91 -0.48 -7.31
C ARG A 112 5.48 0.03 -7.46
N VAL A 113 4.73 0.15 -6.35
CA VAL A 113 3.34 0.63 -6.35
C VAL A 113 3.27 2.08 -6.80
N ALA A 114 4.24 2.89 -6.39
CA ALA A 114 4.35 4.30 -6.72
C ALA A 114 5.03 4.57 -8.09
N ARG A 115 5.60 3.54 -8.71
CA ARG A 115 6.38 3.63 -9.96
C ARG A 115 7.49 4.67 -9.88
N THR A 116 8.30 4.60 -8.82
CA THR A 116 9.46 5.46 -8.62
C THR A 116 10.76 4.69 -8.90
N VAL A 117 11.83 5.40 -9.31
CA VAL A 117 13.16 4.80 -9.59
C VAL A 117 13.78 4.23 -8.32
N HIS A 118 13.64 4.95 -7.22
CA HIS A 118 14.33 4.60 -5.98
C HIS A 118 13.47 3.71 -5.10
N SER A 119 14.07 2.67 -4.54
CA SER A 119 13.40 1.71 -3.65
C SER A 119 12.91 2.30 -2.33
N ASP A 120 13.48 3.41 -1.90
CA ASP A 120 13.11 4.13 -0.69
C ASP A 120 12.90 5.62 -1.01
N PRO A 121 12.09 6.36 -0.23
CA PRO A 121 11.83 7.78 -0.48
C PRO A 121 13.08 8.66 -0.40
N GLY A 122 14.10 8.21 0.30
CA GLY A 122 15.43 8.83 0.38
C GLY A 122 15.40 10.25 0.94
N SER A 123 16.26 11.10 0.37
CA SER A 123 16.46 12.50 0.81
C SER A 123 15.28 13.42 0.45
N THR A 124 14.32 12.99 -0.35
CA THR A 124 13.12 13.76 -0.66
C THR A 124 12.27 13.99 0.60
N ILE A 125 12.29 13.02 1.52
CA ILE A 125 11.67 13.19 2.83
C ILE A 125 12.48 14.17 3.66
N GLN A 126 11.80 15.16 4.24
CA GLN A 126 12.35 16.21 5.11
C GLN A 126 13.16 17.30 4.39
N ALA A 127 13.35 17.23 3.07
CA ALA A 127 14.03 18.29 2.33
C ALA A 127 13.25 19.62 2.37
N ASP A 128 11.92 19.53 2.34
CA ASP A 128 11.00 20.67 2.33
C ASP A 128 9.88 20.52 3.37
N ARG A 129 8.89 21.41 3.31
CA ARG A 129 7.68 21.26 4.11
C ARG A 129 6.88 20.05 3.63
N PRO A 130 6.27 19.28 4.56
CA PRO A 130 5.40 18.18 4.16
C PRO A 130 4.21 18.71 3.33
N ALA A 131 3.87 17.96 2.28
CA ALA A 131 2.74 18.27 1.41
C ALA A 131 1.40 18.13 2.15
N VAL A 132 1.30 17.14 3.03
CA VAL A 132 0.11 16.86 3.82
C VAL A 132 0.48 16.22 5.16
N ARG A 133 -0.42 16.32 6.14
CA ARG A 133 -0.35 15.55 7.38
C ARG A 133 -1.61 14.71 7.47
N ILE A 134 -1.45 13.41 7.68
CA ILE A 134 -2.56 12.49 7.91
C ILE A 134 -2.57 12.01 9.36
N ARG A 135 -3.71 11.54 9.83
CA ARG A 135 -3.80 10.83 11.09
C ARG A 135 -3.59 9.35 10.84
N LEU A 136 -2.65 8.77 11.58
CA LEU A 136 -2.43 7.33 11.64
C LEU A 136 -2.71 6.91 13.07
N ASP A 137 -3.82 6.24 13.30
CA ASP A 137 -4.32 5.97 14.65
C ASP A 137 -4.38 7.27 15.51
N SER A 138 -3.53 7.39 16.52
CA SER A 138 -3.45 8.56 17.40
C SER A 138 -2.38 9.57 16.99
N GLN A 139 -1.57 9.31 15.95
CA GLN A 139 -0.43 10.13 15.59
C GLN A 139 -0.69 10.94 14.30
N GLN A 140 -0.08 12.11 14.21
CA GLN A 140 0.01 12.86 12.96
C GLN A 140 1.31 12.51 12.24
N VAL A 141 1.17 11.96 11.04
CA VAL A 141 2.29 11.59 10.17
C VAL A 141 2.42 12.60 9.05
N PRO A 142 3.56 13.31 8.95
CA PRO A 142 3.85 14.17 7.83
C PRO A 142 4.21 13.33 6.60
N LEU A 143 3.71 13.74 5.43
CA LEU A 143 4.00 13.10 4.15
C LEU A 143 4.51 14.13 3.15
N TRP A 144 5.50 13.74 2.37
CA TRP A 144 6.14 14.53 1.32
C TRP A 144 5.76 14.01 -0.05
N ALA A 145 5.60 14.92 -1.01
CA ALA A 145 5.41 14.53 -2.40
C ALA A 145 6.69 13.88 -2.94
N ILE A 146 6.53 12.72 -3.55
CA ILE A 146 7.63 11.99 -4.18
C ILE A 146 7.48 12.10 -5.69
N PRO A 147 8.51 12.58 -6.41
CA PRO A 147 8.48 12.63 -7.86
C PRO A 147 8.33 11.23 -8.48
N THR A 148 7.49 11.12 -9.50
CA THR A 148 7.38 9.93 -10.35
C THR A 148 8.27 10.10 -11.58
N ASP A 149 8.68 9.00 -12.18
CA ASP A 149 9.62 9.01 -13.31
C ASP A 149 9.00 9.50 -14.63
N ASP A 150 7.68 9.40 -14.74
CA ASP A 150 6.93 9.78 -15.94
C ASP A 150 6.10 11.04 -15.68
N ALA A 151 6.34 12.08 -16.48
CA ALA A 151 5.59 13.33 -16.39
C ALA A 151 4.08 13.14 -16.66
N HIS A 152 3.69 12.17 -17.48
CA HIS A 152 2.29 11.84 -17.73
C HIS A 152 1.67 11.19 -16.49
N GLU A 153 2.37 10.28 -15.87
CA GLU A 153 1.94 9.62 -14.64
C GLU A 153 1.86 10.61 -13.46
N ALA A 154 2.75 11.60 -13.42
CA ALA A 154 2.71 12.68 -12.42
C ALA A 154 1.44 13.56 -12.51
N MET A 155 0.80 13.64 -13.69
CA MET A 155 -0.48 14.34 -13.87
C MET A 155 -1.67 13.48 -13.42
N GLU A 156 -1.55 12.16 -13.49
CA GLU A 156 -2.62 11.23 -13.17
C GLU A 156 -2.55 10.69 -11.73
N THR A 157 -1.38 10.78 -11.10
CA THR A 157 -1.11 10.13 -9.82
C THR A 157 -0.36 11.05 -8.87
N SER A 158 -0.85 11.22 -7.64
CA SER A 158 -0.10 11.82 -6.55
C SER A 158 0.55 10.74 -5.70
N VAL A 159 1.87 10.82 -5.56
CA VAL A 159 2.66 9.94 -4.68
C VAL A 159 3.14 10.72 -3.48
N LEU A 160 2.85 10.21 -2.30
CA LEU A 160 3.26 10.77 -1.02
C LEU A 160 4.01 9.70 -0.22
N ALA A 161 5.05 10.10 0.51
CA ALA A 161 5.71 9.20 1.43
C ALA A 161 6.15 9.91 2.71
N GLY A 162 6.26 9.14 3.77
CA GLY A 162 6.73 9.56 5.08
C GLY A 162 7.18 8.37 5.92
N GLU A 163 7.45 8.62 7.18
CA GLU A 163 7.82 7.59 8.14
C GLU A 163 6.76 7.46 9.23
N ALA A 164 6.34 6.23 9.50
CA ALA A 164 5.43 5.90 10.58
C ALA A 164 5.92 4.64 11.30
N HIS A 165 6.10 4.71 12.61
CA HIS A 165 6.54 3.60 13.47
C HIS A 165 7.84 2.91 12.97
N GLY A 166 8.80 3.70 12.48
CA GLY A 166 10.08 3.21 11.98
C GLY A 166 10.00 2.49 10.63
N ARG A 167 8.95 2.72 9.85
CA ARG A 167 8.72 2.15 8.51
C ARG A 167 8.37 3.24 7.52
N TRP A 168 8.66 2.99 6.26
CA TRP A 168 8.17 3.84 5.19
C TRP A 168 6.66 3.65 5.03
N LEU A 169 5.95 4.77 4.95
CA LEU A 169 4.53 4.84 4.64
C LEU A 169 4.37 5.56 3.30
N TRP A 170 3.82 4.85 2.31
CA TRP A 170 3.55 5.39 0.99
C TRP A 170 2.05 5.48 0.76
N LEU A 171 1.63 6.58 0.16
CA LEU A 171 0.27 6.76 -0.34
C LEU A 171 0.33 7.10 -1.82
N VAL A 172 -0.42 6.36 -2.61
CA VAL A 172 -0.60 6.61 -4.05
C VAL A 172 -2.06 6.91 -4.29
N VAL A 173 -2.36 8.09 -4.81
CA VAL A 173 -3.74 8.60 -5.02
C VAL A 173 -3.97 8.85 -6.49
N ARG A 174 -5.07 8.36 -7.02
CA ARG A 174 -5.54 8.56 -8.39
C ARG A 174 -7.00 8.99 -8.40
N PRO A 175 -7.38 10.00 -9.19
CA PRO A 175 -6.51 10.92 -9.92
C PRO A 175 -5.66 11.78 -8.97
N ALA A 176 -4.64 12.46 -9.49
CA ALA A 176 -3.73 13.27 -8.68
C ALA A 176 -4.44 14.38 -7.88
N SER A 177 -5.53 14.94 -8.42
CA SER A 177 -6.36 15.95 -7.76
C SER A 177 -7.01 15.45 -6.48
N ALA A 178 -7.30 14.15 -6.40
CA ALA A 178 -7.94 13.54 -5.23
C ALA A 178 -7.05 13.54 -3.98
N VAL A 179 -5.79 13.94 -4.09
CA VAL A 179 -4.92 14.18 -2.92
C VAL A 179 -5.56 15.15 -1.91
N MET A 180 -6.43 16.04 -2.39
CA MET A 180 -7.19 16.98 -1.54
C MET A 180 -8.15 16.27 -0.57
N VAL A 181 -8.54 15.04 -0.83
CA VAL A 181 -9.32 14.20 0.10
C VAL A 181 -8.54 13.98 1.39
N LEU A 182 -7.22 13.87 1.32
CA LEU A 182 -6.34 13.65 2.46
C LEU A 182 -6.26 14.85 3.42
N HIS A 183 -6.68 16.05 3.00
CA HIS A 183 -6.70 17.25 3.85
C HIS A 183 -7.90 17.32 4.81
N LYS A 184 -8.87 16.42 4.71
CA LYS A 184 -10.11 16.41 5.51
C LYS A 184 -10.02 15.36 6.62
N ASP A 185 -9.19 15.60 7.64
CA ASP A 185 -9.10 14.73 8.83
C ASP A 185 -9.05 13.23 8.55
N TRP A 186 -8.38 12.86 7.48
CA TRP A 186 -8.29 11.49 7.03
C TRP A 186 -7.53 10.64 8.05
N LEU A 187 -8.17 9.60 8.49
CA LEU A 187 -7.61 8.63 9.42
C LEU A 187 -7.27 7.34 8.67
N LEU A 188 -6.02 6.94 8.75
CA LEU A 188 -5.61 5.57 8.49
C LEU A 188 -5.56 4.80 9.80
N ALA A 189 -6.14 3.63 9.84
CA ALA A 189 -6.06 2.73 10.97
C ALA A 189 -5.42 1.41 10.57
N ASP A 190 -4.65 0.83 11.49
CA ASP A 190 -4.19 -0.55 11.35
C ASP A 190 -5.37 -1.50 11.57
N VAL A 191 -5.75 -2.18 10.50
CA VAL A 191 -6.90 -3.09 10.54
C VAL A 191 -6.56 -4.49 11.07
N SER A 192 -5.31 -4.79 11.31
CA SER A 192 -4.87 -6.10 11.79
C SER A 192 -5.47 -6.47 13.15
N GLY A 193 -5.80 -5.46 13.97
CA GLY A 193 -6.36 -5.62 15.32
C GLY A 193 -7.83 -5.21 15.49
N ILE A 194 -8.52 -4.73 14.44
CA ILE A 194 -9.88 -4.18 14.58
C ILE A 194 -10.93 -5.24 14.93
N GLY A 195 -10.76 -6.49 14.48
CA GLY A 195 -11.68 -7.57 14.82
C GLY A 195 -13.03 -7.49 14.10
N ALA A 196 -14.14 -7.65 14.83
CA ALA A 196 -15.49 -7.77 14.26
C ALA A 196 -15.92 -6.64 13.28
N PRO A 197 -15.55 -5.35 13.46
CA PRO A 197 -15.88 -4.31 12.50
C PRO A 197 -15.34 -4.54 11.08
N LEU A 198 -14.32 -5.40 10.91
CA LEU A 198 -13.86 -5.80 9.57
C LEU A 198 -14.96 -6.52 8.76
N LEU A 199 -15.98 -7.06 9.43
CA LEU A 199 -17.12 -7.69 8.77
C LEU A 199 -17.97 -6.72 7.94
N GLU A 200 -17.82 -5.42 8.16
CA GLU A 200 -18.55 -4.38 7.43
C GLU A 200 -17.79 -3.90 6.17
N LEU A 201 -16.55 -4.38 5.95
CA LEU A 201 -15.79 -4.00 4.76
C LEU A 201 -16.46 -4.50 3.49
N ALA A 202 -16.66 -3.60 2.54
CA ALA A 202 -17.06 -3.97 1.19
C ALA A 202 -15.81 -4.33 0.36
N PHE A 203 -15.91 -5.43 -0.38
CA PHE A 203 -14.88 -5.88 -1.31
C PHE A 203 -15.37 -5.81 -2.75
N GLY A 204 -14.45 -5.64 -3.69
CA GLY A 204 -14.74 -5.75 -5.12
C GLY A 204 -14.24 -4.57 -5.93
N GLY A 205 -14.44 -4.66 -7.24
CA GLY A 205 -13.86 -3.76 -8.23
C GLY A 205 -12.58 -4.33 -8.84
N PRO A 206 -12.04 -3.67 -9.88
CA PRO A 206 -10.78 -4.07 -10.48
C PRO A 206 -9.63 -3.87 -9.50
N ALA A 207 -8.70 -4.82 -9.47
CA ALA A 207 -7.45 -4.61 -8.77
C ALA A 207 -6.64 -3.49 -9.45
N PRO A 208 -5.94 -2.65 -8.67
CA PRO A 208 -5.15 -1.56 -9.23
C PRO A 208 -4.00 -2.08 -10.09
N HIS A 209 -3.67 -1.31 -11.13
CA HIS A 209 -2.51 -1.55 -11.98
C HIS A 209 -1.29 -0.79 -11.45
N TRP A 210 -0.23 -1.53 -11.12
CA TRP A 210 1.05 -1.00 -10.64
C TRP A 210 2.21 -1.99 -10.87
#